data_791c2b2148248dd86cd0b4705c23609d
#
_entry.id   791c2b2148248dd86cd0b4705c23609d
#
_cell.length_a   1.000
_cell.length_b   1.000
_cell.length_c   1.000
_cell.angle_alpha   90.00
_cell.angle_beta   90.00
_cell.angle_gamma   90.00
#
_symmetry.space_group_name_H-M   'P 1'
#
loop_
_entity.id
_entity.type
_entity.pdbx_description
1 polymer ?
#
loop_
_entity_poly.entity_id
_entity_poly.type
_entity_poly.pdbx_seq_one_letter_code
_entity_poly.pdbx_strand_id
1 'polypeptide(L)'
;MERTCLLLLLLSTLVYCSIGQGGDLSPSASLSISPDRSQFFKFESVSLSCEVQGNSTGWRVVRNTERGNLSECNTDWGKQQGSSCNVSLIPSHSGVYWCESGSGEHSNAVNITVHVYTDGAVILESPALPVTEGDSVTLRCRYKGTLSNLTTDFYKDGSLIRNATTGEMTIPAVSKSDEGLYKCTNSEEESPESWMTVTGVLLSPTAFPTPIPSPAVPVLSMSLPRLLCSLLVGSPYLLVTTILLVKCCRSRTQGDRVEEE
;
A
#
# COMPACT_ATOMS: atom_id res chain seq x y z
N MET A 1 -0.21 27.21 -41.69
CA MET A 1 0.18 27.43 -40.29
C MET A 1 -0.99 27.26 -39.29
N GLU A 2 -2.23 27.55 -39.67
CA GLU A 2 -3.39 27.39 -38.75
C GLU A 2 -3.68 25.92 -38.35
N ARG A 3 -3.59 24.98 -39.28
CA ARG A 3 -3.87 23.55 -39.00
C ARG A 3 -2.86 22.90 -38.05
N THR A 4 -1.60 23.29 -38.10
CA THR A 4 -0.57 22.77 -37.21
C THR A 4 -0.69 23.30 -35.77
N CYS A 5 -1.10 24.56 -35.60
CA CYS A 5 -1.35 25.14 -34.28
C CYS A 5 -2.56 24.52 -33.58
N LEU A 6 -3.63 24.23 -34.33
CA LEU A 6 -4.82 23.57 -33.81
C LEU A 6 -4.52 22.11 -33.40
N LEU A 7 -3.70 21.40 -34.19
CA LEU A 7 -3.30 20.04 -33.89
C LEU A 7 -2.44 19.97 -32.62
N LEU A 8 -1.52 20.91 -32.41
CA LEU A 8 -0.68 20.97 -31.21
C LEU A 8 -1.50 21.29 -29.95
N LEU A 9 -2.53 22.14 -30.06
CA LEU A 9 -3.46 22.44 -28.98
C LEU A 9 -4.32 21.20 -28.62
N LEU A 10 -4.82 20.48 -29.62
CA LEU A 10 -5.57 19.24 -29.40
C LEU A 10 -4.71 18.13 -28.80
N LEU A 11 -3.47 18.00 -29.25
CA LEU A 11 -2.52 17.02 -28.69
C LEU A 11 -2.15 17.37 -27.23
N SER A 12 -1.94 18.66 -26.91
CA SER A 12 -1.67 19.07 -25.53
C SER A 12 -2.86 18.84 -24.60
N THR A 13 -4.10 19.07 -25.04
CA THR A 13 -5.31 18.77 -24.24
C THR A 13 -5.52 17.29 -24.05
N LEU A 14 -5.22 16.45 -25.04
CA LEU A 14 -5.30 15.00 -24.94
C LEU A 14 -4.25 14.45 -23.94
N VAL A 15 -3.03 14.96 -23.98
CA VAL A 15 -1.97 14.59 -23.01
C VAL A 15 -2.35 15.02 -21.58
N TYR A 16 -2.92 16.23 -21.40
CA TYR A 16 -3.40 16.67 -20.10
C TYR A 16 -4.60 15.88 -19.58
N CYS A 17 -5.51 15.43 -20.44
CA CYS A 17 -6.64 14.59 -20.07
C CYS A 17 -6.18 13.19 -19.65
N SER A 18 -5.10 12.66 -20.24
CA SER A 18 -4.55 11.34 -19.91
C SER A 18 -3.82 11.29 -18.56
N ILE A 19 -3.30 12.41 -18.08
CA ILE A 19 -2.57 12.50 -16.79
C ILE A 19 -3.54 12.59 -15.59
N GLY A 20 -4.82 12.90 -15.83
CA GLY A 20 -5.85 13.12 -14.79
C GLY A 20 -6.59 11.87 -14.31
N GLN A 21 -6.36 10.70 -14.88
CA GLN A 21 -6.99 9.44 -14.46
C GLN A 21 -6.06 8.60 -13.57
N GLY A 22 -5.53 9.20 -12.51
CA GLY A 22 -5.09 8.46 -11.35
C GLY A 22 -6.32 8.02 -10.56
N GLY A 23 -7.07 7.05 -11.08
CA GLY A 23 -8.00 6.30 -10.26
C GLY A 23 -7.15 5.55 -9.22
N ASP A 24 -7.53 5.61 -7.95
CA ASP A 24 -7.11 4.63 -6.94
C ASP A 24 -7.56 3.26 -7.45
N LEU A 25 -6.71 2.64 -8.26
CA LEU A 25 -6.84 1.25 -8.63
C LEU A 25 -6.50 0.47 -7.38
N SER A 26 -7.52 0.06 -6.63
CA SER A 26 -7.42 -1.02 -5.67
C SER A 26 -6.61 -2.14 -6.35
N PRO A 27 -5.55 -2.67 -5.71
CA PRO A 27 -4.73 -3.68 -6.35
C PRO A 27 -5.62 -4.84 -6.80
N SER A 28 -5.38 -5.34 -8.02
CA SER A 28 -6.16 -6.43 -8.63
C SER A 28 -6.05 -7.74 -7.83
N ALA A 29 -5.07 -7.83 -6.93
CA ALA A 29 -4.88 -8.94 -5.98
C ALA A 29 -4.32 -8.47 -4.65
N SER A 30 -4.59 -9.25 -3.60
CA SER A 30 -3.97 -9.12 -2.29
C SER A 30 -3.34 -10.43 -1.84
N LEU A 31 -2.18 -10.36 -1.18
CA LEU A 31 -1.58 -11.48 -0.48
C LEU A 31 -2.20 -11.56 0.91
N SER A 32 -2.79 -12.70 1.24
CA SER A 32 -3.18 -13.07 2.60
C SER A 32 -2.21 -14.10 3.20
N ILE A 33 -2.04 -14.06 4.52
CA ILE A 33 -1.13 -14.93 5.26
C ILE A 33 -1.83 -15.50 6.49
N SER A 34 -1.65 -16.80 6.73
CA SER A 34 -2.21 -17.46 7.90
C SER A 34 -1.17 -18.40 8.57
N PRO A 35 -0.89 -18.23 9.87
CA PRO A 35 -1.36 -17.16 10.74
C PRO A 35 -0.78 -15.80 10.34
N ASP A 36 -1.55 -14.71 10.57
CA ASP A 36 -1.13 -13.33 10.25
C ASP A 36 -0.10 -12.85 11.27
N ARG A 37 1.17 -13.06 10.94
CA ARG A 37 2.32 -12.57 11.70
C ARG A 37 3.57 -12.53 10.84
N SER A 38 4.53 -11.68 11.22
CA SER A 38 5.78 -11.47 10.47
C SER A 38 6.93 -12.35 10.98
N GLN A 39 6.87 -12.83 12.22
CA GLN A 39 7.95 -13.62 12.84
C GLN A 39 7.50 -15.04 13.16
N PHE A 40 8.38 -15.99 12.87
CA PHE A 40 8.15 -17.43 13.06
C PHE A 40 9.38 -18.12 13.63
N PHE A 41 9.17 -19.19 14.37
CA PHE A 41 10.27 -20.11 14.66
C PHE A 41 10.45 -21.11 13.50
N LYS A 42 11.68 -21.62 13.38
CA LYS A 42 12.00 -22.71 12.46
C LYS A 42 11.04 -23.89 12.65
N PHE A 43 10.60 -24.49 11.54
CA PHE A 43 9.64 -25.58 11.43
C PHE A 43 8.17 -25.22 11.68
N GLU A 44 7.85 -23.98 11.95
CA GLU A 44 6.46 -23.53 11.89
C GLU A 44 5.98 -23.49 10.43
N SER A 45 4.68 -23.56 10.26
CA SER A 45 4.07 -23.54 8.93
C SER A 45 3.27 -22.27 8.71
N VAL A 46 3.27 -21.80 7.48
CA VAL A 46 2.48 -20.65 7.03
C VAL A 46 1.77 -21.01 5.72
N SER A 47 0.57 -20.49 5.56
CA SER A 47 -0.19 -20.53 4.31
C SER A 47 -0.27 -19.13 3.72
N LEU A 48 0.14 -18.98 2.48
CA LEU A 48 0.12 -17.72 1.71
C LEU A 48 -0.89 -17.90 0.58
N SER A 49 -1.83 -16.97 0.43
CA SER A 49 -2.88 -17.04 -0.60
C SER A 49 -2.99 -15.76 -1.37
N CYS A 50 -3.16 -15.87 -2.69
CA CYS A 50 -3.48 -14.74 -3.56
C CYS A 50 -5.00 -14.60 -3.67
N GLU A 51 -5.53 -13.55 -3.08
CA GLU A 51 -6.94 -13.17 -3.19
C GLU A 51 -7.10 -12.18 -4.34
N VAL A 52 -7.85 -12.56 -5.35
CA VAL A 52 -7.98 -11.82 -6.62
C VAL A 52 -9.43 -11.41 -6.83
N GLN A 53 -9.66 -10.16 -7.17
CA GLN A 53 -10.97 -9.69 -7.62
C GLN A 53 -11.17 -10.11 -9.09
N GLY A 54 -11.88 -11.22 -9.32
CA GLY A 54 -12.17 -11.74 -10.65
C GLY A 54 -11.51 -13.08 -10.97
N ASN A 55 -10.91 -13.20 -12.15
CA ASN A 55 -10.28 -14.45 -12.58
C ASN A 55 -8.91 -14.62 -11.91
N SER A 56 -8.75 -15.64 -11.06
CA SER A 56 -7.53 -15.96 -10.33
C SER A 56 -6.46 -16.69 -11.17
N THR A 57 -6.77 -17.02 -12.43
CA THR A 57 -5.79 -17.71 -13.29
C THR A 57 -4.61 -16.81 -13.62
N GLY A 58 -3.40 -17.29 -13.31
CA GLY A 58 -2.15 -16.60 -13.64
C GLY A 58 -1.50 -15.85 -12.49
N TRP A 59 -2.13 -15.80 -11.30
CA TRP A 59 -1.50 -15.28 -10.10
C TRP A 59 -0.75 -16.38 -9.34
N ARG A 60 0.42 -16.05 -8.86
CA ARG A 60 1.32 -16.96 -8.14
C ARG A 60 1.98 -16.27 -6.96
N VAL A 61 2.27 -17.01 -5.92
CA VAL A 61 3.05 -16.52 -4.79
C VAL A 61 4.53 -16.56 -5.15
N VAL A 62 5.18 -15.43 -5.01
CA VAL A 62 6.60 -15.21 -5.29
C VAL A 62 7.29 -14.71 -4.02
N ARG A 63 8.56 -15.04 -3.85
CA ARG A 63 9.39 -14.53 -2.76
C ARG A 63 10.72 -14.01 -3.24
N ASN A 64 11.27 -13.08 -2.49
CA ASN A 64 12.66 -12.68 -2.58
C ASN A 64 13.30 -12.83 -1.18
N THR A 65 14.23 -13.75 -1.05
CA THR A 65 14.91 -14.01 0.22
C THR A 65 16.12 -13.10 0.39
N GLU A 66 16.62 -12.98 1.61
CA GLU A 66 17.86 -12.22 1.93
C GLU A 66 19.07 -12.66 1.09
N ARG A 67 19.06 -13.87 0.59
CA ARG A 67 20.10 -14.37 -0.33
C ARG A 67 19.90 -13.95 -1.78
N GLY A 68 18.89 -13.11 -2.06
CA GLY A 68 18.60 -12.58 -3.40
C GLY A 68 18.00 -13.59 -4.37
N ASN A 69 17.40 -14.67 -3.89
CA ASN A 69 16.76 -15.68 -4.73
C ASN A 69 15.29 -15.35 -4.93
N LEU A 70 14.98 -14.74 -6.09
CA LEU A 70 13.61 -14.62 -6.58
C LEU A 70 13.12 -16.00 -7.04
N SER A 71 12.07 -16.52 -6.43
CA SER A 71 11.50 -17.82 -6.79
C SER A 71 10.01 -17.90 -6.51
N GLU A 72 9.33 -18.71 -7.31
CA GLU A 72 7.89 -18.98 -7.19
C GLU A 72 7.63 -20.14 -6.23
N CYS A 73 6.42 -20.18 -5.67
CA CYS A 73 5.96 -21.34 -4.91
C CYS A 73 6.02 -22.60 -5.78
N ASN A 74 6.29 -23.75 -5.15
CA ASN A 74 6.37 -25.07 -5.78
C ASN A 74 7.59 -25.29 -6.70
N THR A 75 8.59 -24.39 -6.70
CA THR A 75 9.87 -24.64 -7.37
C THR A 75 10.82 -25.44 -6.48
N ASP A 76 11.28 -24.84 -5.39
CA ASP A 76 12.22 -25.39 -4.40
C ASP A 76 11.73 -25.23 -2.96
N TRP A 77 10.60 -24.57 -2.79
CA TRP A 77 9.98 -24.26 -1.51
C TRP A 77 8.45 -24.25 -1.64
N GLY A 78 7.78 -24.52 -0.53
CA GLY A 78 6.32 -24.51 -0.45
C GLY A 78 5.65 -25.63 -1.26
N LYS A 79 4.38 -25.79 -1.02
CA LYS A 79 3.48 -26.67 -1.78
C LYS A 79 2.28 -25.88 -2.24
N GLN A 80 2.11 -25.78 -3.54
CA GLN A 80 0.94 -25.13 -4.14
C GLN A 80 -0.29 -26.01 -3.94
N GLN A 81 -1.36 -25.43 -3.40
CA GLN A 81 -2.69 -26.04 -3.27
C GLN A 81 -3.75 -25.01 -3.69
N GLY A 82 -4.24 -25.11 -4.92
CA GLY A 82 -5.12 -24.09 -5.48
C GLY A 82 -4.43 -22.73 -5.56
N SER A 83 -5.03 -21.68 -4.98
CA SER A 83 -4.46 -20.34 -4.87
C SER A 83 -3.51 -20.16 -3.68
N SER A 84 -3.35 -21.18 -2.83
CA SER A 84 -2.53 -21.12 -1.62
C SER A 84 -1.19 -21.80 -1.78
N CYS A 85 -0.17 -21.26 -1.12
CA CYS A 85 1.17 -21.82 -1.00
C CYS A 85 1.44 -22.14 0.47
N ASN A 86 1.57 -23.42 0.81
CA ASN A 86 1.85 -23.87 2.17
C ASN A 86 3.35 -24.10 2.34
N VAL A 87 3.94 -23.49 3.35
CA VAL A 87 5.39 -23.49 3.58
C VAL A 87 5.70 -23.96 4.99
N SER A 88 6.61 -24.94 5.12
CA SER A 88 7.29 -25.20 6.38
C SER A 88 8.55 -24.34 6.45
N LEU A 89 8.63 -23.49 7.44
CA LEU A 89 9.61 -22.41 7.49
C LEU A 89 10.96 -22.86 8.03
N ILE A 90 12.02 -22.42 7.35
CA ILE A 90 13.42 -22.51 7.79
C ILE A 90 14.08 -21.13 7.67
N PRO A 91 15.19 -20.85 8.35
CA PRO A 91 15.80 -19.50 8.35
C PRO A 91 16.10 -18.95 6.96
N SER A 92 16.46 -19.80 6.00
CA SER A 92 16.68 -19.36 4.60
C SER A 92 15.40 -18.97 3.85
N HIS A 93 14.23 -19.14 4.45
CA HIS A 93 12.95 -18.67 3.93
C HIS A 93 12.61 -17.24 4.41
N SER A 94 13.46 -16.61 5.23
CA SER A 94 13.30 -15.19 5.58
C SER A 94 13.39 -14.33 4.33
N GLY A 95 12.47 -13.38 4.20
CA GLY A 95 12.39 -12.51 3.04
C GLY A 95 11.01 -11.92 2.81
N VAL A 96 10.83 -11.32 1.64
CA VAL A 96 9.60 -10.65 1.22
C VAL A 96 8.82 -11.53 0.28
N TYR A 97 7.51 -11.63 0.51
CA TYR A 97 6.56 -12.44 -0.24
C TYR A 97 5.45 -11.57 -0.82
N TRP A 98 5.03 -11.85 -2.04
CA TRP A 98 3.92 -11.16 -2.72
C TRP A 98 3.25 -12.07 -3.73
N CYS A 99 2.09 -11.64 -4.24
CA CYS A 99 1.47 -12.25 -5.40
C CYS A 99 1.88 -11.50 -6.67
N GLU A 100 2.18 -12.23 -7.73
CA GLU A 100 2.54 -11.71 -9.04
C GLU A 100 1.69 -12.35 -10.11
N SER A 101 1.20 -11.54 -11.06
CA SER A 101 0.48 -12.01 -12.25
C SER A 101 1.43 -12.26 -13.41
N GLY A 102 0.97 -13.00 -14.41
CA GLY A 102 1.70 -13.19 -15.67
C GLY A 102 1.90 -11.89 -16.48
N SER A 103 1.13 -10.84 -16.18
CA SER A 103 1.26 -9.49 -16.76
C SER A 103 2.22 -8.58 -15.99
N GLY A 104 2.79 -9.04 -14.86
CA GLY A 104 3.71 -8.27 -14.04
C GLY A 104 3.06 -7.36 -13.01
N GLU A 105 1.76 -7.57 -12.72
CA GLU A 105 1.07 -6.88 -11.62
C GLU A 105 1.44 -7.52 -10.28
N HIS A 106 1.51 -6.71 -9.22
CA HIS A 106 1.90 -7.13 -7.88
C HIS A 106 0.81 -6.81 -6.85
N SER A 107 0.70 -7.67 -5.84
CA SER A 107 -0.10 -7.41 -4.63
C SER A 107 0.67 -6.58 -3.59
N ASN A 108 0.06 -6.41 -2.40
CA ASN A 108 0.81 -6.05 -1.19
C ASN A 108 1.89 -7.10 -0.93
N ALA A 109 2.96 -6.68 -0.25
CA ALA A 109 4.06 -7.55 0.15
C ALA A 109 4.04 -7.78 1.67
N VAL A 110 4.49 -8.96 2.09
CA VAL A 110 4.64 -9.35 3.50
C VAL A 110 6.09 -9.75 3.74
N ASN A 111 6.68 -9.22 4.82
CA ASN A 111 8.00 -9.63 5.27
C ASN A 111 7.87 -10.78 6.29
N ILE A 112 8.53 -11.89 6.04
CA ILE A 112 8.57 -13.06 6.93
C ILE A 112 10.00 -13.22 7.43
N THR A 113 10.16 -13.27 8.77
CA THR A 113 11.43 -13.55 9.43
C THR A 113 11.34 -14.86 10.19
N VAL A 114 12.29 -15.75 9.94
CA VAL A 114 12.33 -17.09 10.56
C VAL A 114 13.54 -17.22 11.47
N HIS A 115 13.27 -17.42 12.75
CA HIS A 115 14.28 -17.53 13.78
C HIS A 115 14.68 -18.96 14.06
N VAL A 116 15.96 -19.14 14.38
CA VAL A 116 16.47 -20.43 14.82
C VAL A 116 15.84 -20.76 16.17
N TYR A 117 15.53 -22.03 16.34
CA TYR A 117 14.93 -22.54 17.56
C TYR A 117 16.01 -22.80 18.62
N THR A 118 16.44 -21.77 19.31
CA THR A 118 17.37 -21.87 20.44
C THR A 118 16.64 -21.66 21.76
N ASP A 119 17.16 -22.21 22.84
CA ASP A 119 16.62 -21.93 24.18
C ASP A 119 16.75 -20.44 24.47
N GLY A 120 15.69 -19.83 25.00
CA GLY A 120 15.62 -18.40 25.26
C GLY A 120 15.20 -17.53 24.05
N ALA A 121 15.19 -18.06 22.82
CA ALA A 121 14.79 -17.28 21.64
C ALA A 121 13.41 -16.63 21.80
N VAL A 122 13.32 -15.36 21.49
CA VAL A 122 12.12 -14.53 21.61
C VAL A 122 11.67 -14.05 20.23
N ILE A 123 10.37 -14.10 19.96
CA ILE A 123 9.74 -13.47 18.79
C ILE A 123 8.55 -12.64 19.21
N LEU A 124 8.26 -11.60 18.44
CA LEU A 124 7.05 -10.81 18.55
C LEU A 124 6.02 -11.29 17.52
N GLU A 125 4.89 -11.81 17.98
CA GLU A 125 3.72 -12.03 17.14
C GLU A 125 2.97 -10.70 17.00
N SER A 126 3.15 -10.06 15.85
CA SER A 126 2.47 -8.84 15.42
C SER A 126 1.88 -9.06 14.03
N PRO A 127 0.79 -8.38 13.64
CA PRO A 127 0.23 -8.50 12.31
C PRO A 127 1.28 -8.23 11.23
N ALA A 128 1.33 -9.09 10.22
CA ALA A 128 2.16 -8.91 9.03
C ALA A 128 1.42 -8.11 7.94
N LEU A 129 0.09 -8.17 7.96
CA LEU A 129 -0.81 -7.41 7.08
C LEU A 129 -1.17 -6.06 7.71
N PRO A 130 -1.49 -5.06 6.87
CA PRO A 130 -1.98 -3.78 7.37
C PRO A 130 -3.25 -3.94 8.21
N VAL A 131 -3.27 -3.30 9.37
CA VAL A 131 -4.42 -3.25 10.28
C VAL A 131 -5.28 -2.04 9.94
N THR A 132 -6.59 -2.18 10.00
CA THR A 132 -7.52 -1.07 9.77
C THR A 132 -7.66 -0.21 11.04
N GLU A 133 -7.69 1.11 10.89
CA GLU A 133 -7.99 2.01 12.03
C GLU A 133 -9.29 1.61 12.72
N GLY A 134 -9.26 1.60 14.05
CA GLY A 134 -10.39 1.17 14.89
C GLY A 134 -10.38 -0.31 15.24
N ASP A 135 -9.63 -1.16 14.54
CA ASP A 135 -9.49 -2.57 14.89
C ASP A 135 -8.70 -2.75 16.19
N SER A 136 -8.90 -3.88 16.84
CA SER A 136 -8.13 -4.29 18.01
C SER A 136 -6.97 -5.18 17.60
N VAL A 137 -5.76 -4.85 18.06
CA VAL A 137 -4.54 -5.63 17.83
C VAL A 137 -3.99 -6.14 19.15
N THR A 138 -3.70 -7.44 19.20
CA THR A 138 -2.98 -8.04 20.33
C THR A 138 -1.59 -8.44 19.87
N LEU A 139 -0.58 -7.83 20.48
CA LEU A 139 0.82 -8.19 20.33
C LEU A 139 1.16 -9.25 21.38
N ARG A 140 1.82 -10.32 20.96
CA ARG A 140 2.24 -11.41 21.85
C ARG A 140 3.74 -11.63 21.75
N CYS A 141 4.41 -11.57 22.89
CA CYS A 141 5.81 -11.95 23.01
C CYS A 141 5.88 -13.46 23.26
N ARG A 142 6.43 -14.18 22.31
CA ARG A 142 6.59 -15.64 22.39
C ARG A 142 8.04 -16.01 22.55
N TYR A 143 8.34 -16.84 23.51
CA TYR A 143 9.68 -17.36 23.75
C TYR A 143 9.68 -18.88 23.74
N LYS A 144 10.86 -19.41 23.49
CA LYS A 144 11.13 -20.83 23.54
C LYS A 144 11.76 -21.19 24.87
N GLY A 145 11.12 -22.12 25.58
CA GLY A 145 11.59 -22.60 26.88
C GLY A 145 10.48 -22.61 27.93
N THR A 146 10.74 -23.21 29.08
CA THR A 146 9.84 -23.22 30.24
C THR A 146 10.23 -22.07 31.17
N LEU A 147 9.80 -20.86 30.87
CA LEU A 147 9.99 -19.73 31.76
C LEU A 147 8.68 -19.46 32.50
N SER A 148 8.69 -19.73 33.79
CA SER A 148 7.62 -19.36 34.70
C SER A 148 7.83 -17.93 35.19
N ASN A 149 6.81 -17.08 35.08
CA ASN A 149 6.73 -15.72 35.61
C ASN A 149 7.60 -14.67 34.90
N LEU A 150 7.54 -14.57 33.56
CA LEU A 150 8.23 -13.50 32.85
C LEU A 150 7.38 -12.24 32.77
N THR A 151 7.92 -11.16 33.30
CA THR A 151 7.54 -9.81 32.89
C THR A 151 8.10 -9.56 31.49
N THR A 152 7.24 -9.04 30.63
CA THR A 152 7.55 -8.74 29.23
C THR A 152 7.42 -7.24 29.04
N ASP A 153 8.44 -6.63 28.50
CA ASP A 153 8.44 -5.23 28.12
C ASP A 153 8.16 -5.11 26.62
N PHE A 154 7.20 -4.28 26.24
CA PHE A 154 6.88 -3.95 24.86
C PHE A 154 7.39 -2.55 24.52
N TYR A 155 8.04 -2.43 23.38
CA TYR A 155 8.61 -1.18 22.86
C TYR A 155 7.98 -0.82 21.51
N LYS A 156 7.82 0.48 21.30
CA LYS A 156 7.46 1.07 20.01
C LYS A 156 8.47 2.15 19.66
N ASP A 157 9.07 2.09 18.48
CA ASP A 157 10.07 3.06 17.99
C ASP A 157 11.19 3.29 19.02
N GLY A 158 11.64 2.22 19.68
CA GLY A 158 12.66 2.23 20.73
C GLY A 158 12.18 2.70 22.10
N SER A 159 10.95 3.16 22.26
CA SER A 159 10.39 3.64 23.52
C SER A 159 9.56 2.55 24.21
N LEU A 160 9.76 2.36 25.52
CA LEU A 160 8.95 1.45 26.32
C LEU A 160 7.52 1.95 26.39
N ILE A 161 6.56 1.12 25.96
CA ILE A 161 5.13 1.45 25.95
C ILE A 161 4.31 0.65 26.98
N ARG A 162 4.75 -0.54 27.34
CA ARG A 162 4.06 -1.38 28.32
C ARG A 162 5.00 -2.40 28.96
N ASN A 163 4.80 -2.62 30.27
CA ASN A 163 5.27 -3.78 31.01
C ASN A 163 4.07 -4.70 31.24
N ALA A 164 4.14 -5.95 30.84
CA ALA A 164 3.05 -6.92 30.95
C ALA A 164 3.55 -8.21 31.62
N THR A 165 2.74 -8.76 32.51
CA THR A 165 3.02 -10.04 33.19
C THR A 165 2.50 -11.26 32.43
N THR A 166 1.68 -11.03 31.40
CA THR A 166 1.03 -12.09 30.62
C THR A 166 1.74 -12.38 29.29
N GLY A 167 2.80 -11.61 28.95
CA GLY A 167 3.44 -11.71 27.64
C GLY A 167 2.61 -11.17 26.47
N GLU A 168 1.50 -10.48 26.77
CA GLU A 168 0.60 -9.92 25.77
C GLU A 168 0.25 -8.47 26.07
N MET A 169 0.08 -7.66 25.03
CA MET A 169 -0.52 -6.35 25.12
C MET A 169 -1.53 -6.15 24.00
N THR A 170 -2.65 -5.50 24.33
CA THR A 170 -3.70 -5.19 23.36
C THR A 170 -3.83 -3.69 23.19
N ILE A 171 -3.89 -3.27 21.92
CA ILE A 171 -4.26 -1.92 21.48
C ILE A 171 -5.73 -2.03 21.03
N PRO A 172 -6.69 -1.48 21.80
CA PRO A 172 -8.11 -1.79 21.61
C PRO A 172 -8.74 -1.13 20.38
N ALA A 173 -8.18 -0.03 19.90
CA ALA A 173 -8.63 0.69 18.72
C ALA A 173 -7.39 1.34 18.08
N VAL A 174 -6.83 0.66 17.11
CA VAL A 174 -5.61 1.11 16.44
C VAL A 174 -5.88 2.38 15.63
N SER A 175 -4.98 3.32 15.72
CA SER A 175 -4.97 4.57 14.95
C SER A 175 -3.69 4.68 14.11
N LYS A 176 -3.64 5.63 13.18
CA LYS A 176 -2.43 5.85 12.36
C LYS A 176 -1.19 6.18 13.20
N SER A 177 -1.36 6.74 14.40
CA SER A 177 -0.27 7.00 15.33
C SER A 177 0.33 5.74 15.96
N ASP A 178 -0.36 4.60 15.86
CA ASP A 178 0.15 3.30 16.34
C ASP A 178 0.99 2.58 15.29
N GLU A 179 1.07 3.07 14.07
CA GLU A 179 2.03 2.58 13.07
C GLU A 179 3.45 2.79 13.56
N GLY A 180 4.34 1.80 13.37
CA GLY A 180 5.72 1.89 13.81
C GLY A 180 6.41 0.55 14.00
N LEU A 181 7.64 0.60 14.51
CA LEU A 181 8.48 -0.55 14.83
C LEU A 181 8.21 -1.04 16.26
N TYR A 182 7.80 -2.29 16.38
CA TYR A 182 7.52 -2.93 17.66
C TYR A 182 8.51 -4.04 17.96
N LYS A 183 8.91 -4.15 19.20
CA LYS A 183 9.65 -5.30 19.75
C LYS A 183 9.19 -5.62 21.16
N CYS A 184 9.47 -6.81 21.62
CA CYS A 184 9.32 -7.19 23.00
C CYS A 184 10.61 -7.76 23.59
N THR A 185 10.77 -7.63 24.89
CA THR A 185 11.90 -8.18 25.62
C THR A 185 11.41 -8.95 26.83
N ASN A 186 12.13 -9.97 27.20
CA ASN A 186 12.10 -10.53 28.53
C ASN A 186 13.37 -10.13 29.30
N SER A 187 13.60 -10.70 30.47
CA SER A 187 14.79 -10.37 31.29
C SER A 187 16.12 -10.78 30.64
N GLU A 188 16.12 -11.62 29.60
CA GLU A 188 17.31 -12.25 29.05
C GLU A 188 17.53 -11.93 27.58
N GLU A 189 16.44 -11.87 26.79
CA GLU A 189 16.49 -11.77 25.33
C GLU A 189 15.46 -10.79 24.80
N GLU A 190 15.70 -10.27 23.60
CA GLU A 190 14.76 -9.41 22.88
C GLU A 190 14.34 -10.04 21.54
N SER A 191 13.10 -9.74 21.12
CA SER A 191 12.64 -10.10 19.79
C SER A 191 13.29 -9.19 18.75
N PRO A 192 13.39 -9.64 17.50
CA PRO A 192 13.57 -8.70 16.40
C PRO A 192 12.42 -7.70 16.33
N GLU A 193 12.69 -6.60 15.65
CA GLU A 193 11.68 -5.58 15.37
C GLU A 193 10.71 -6.04 14.28
N SER A 194 9.42 -5.70 14.44
CA SER A 194 8.38 -5.87 13.45
C SER A 194 7.71 -4.54 13.15
N TRP A 195 7.56 -4.22 11.87
CA TRP A 195 6.78 -3.05 11.46
C TRP A 195 5.29 -3.38 11.43
N MET A 196 4.48 -2.63 12.16
CA MET A 196 3.03 -2.67 12.09
C MET A 196 2.53 -1.53 11.23
N THR A 197 1.82 -1.85 10.14
CA THR A 197 1.20 -0.87 9.24
C THR A 197 -0.25 -0.65 9.61
N VAL A 198 -0.69 0.61 9.64
CA VAL A 198 -2.08 0.99 9.89
C VAL A 198 -2.67 1.70 8.69
N THR A 199 -3.81 1.21 8.19
CA THR A 199 -4.56 1.81 7.08
C THR A 199 -5.83 2.46 7.58
N GLY A 200 -6.18 3.62 7.01
CA GLY A 200 -7.45 4.28 7.29
C GLY A 200 -8.65 3.43 6.87
N VAL A 201 -9.78 3.63 7.55
CA VAL A 201 -11.05 3.03 7.14
C VAL A 201 -11.41 3.57 5.76
N LEU A 202 -11.40 2.72 4.75
CA LEU A 202 -12.04 3.03 3.49
C LEU A 202 -13.55 3.12 3.79
N LEU A 203 -14.05 4.34 4.00
CA LEU A 203 -15.48 4.59 4.02
C LEU A 203 -16.02 4.23 2.63
N SER A 204 -16.38 2.97 2.47
CA SER A 204 -17.26 2.59 1.37
C SER A 204 -18.48 3.51 1.48
N PRO A 205 -18.93 4.17 0.41
CA PRO A 205 -20.13 4.98 0.47
C PRO A 205 -21.32 4.04 0.76
N THR A 206 -21.46 3.67 2.04
CA THR A 206 -22.65 2.96 2.51
C THR A 206 -23.82 3.88 2.25
N ALA A 207 -24.77 3.36 1.50
CA ALA A 207 -26.05 3.96 1.21
C ALA A 207 -26.60 4.71 2.44
N PHE A 208 -26.56 6.03 2.38
CA PHE A 208 -27.35 6.85 3.28
C PHE A 208 -28.82 6.43 3.09
N PRO A 209 -29.62 6.28 4.18
CA PRO A 209 -31.06 6.13 4.05
C PRO A 209 -31.55 7.32 3.21
N THR A 210 -32.22 7.02 2.11
CA THR A 210 -32.71 7.98 1.13
C THR A 210 -33.46 9.12 1.84
N PRO A 211 -32.98 10.37 1.75
CA PRO A 211 -33.79 11.51 2.13
C PRO A 211 -34.88 11.69 1.06
N ILE A 212 -36.08 11.99 1.51
CA ILE A 212 -37.25 12.36 0.74
C ILE A 212 -36.86 13.40 -0.33
N PRO A 213 -37.29 13.30 -1.60
CA PRO A 213 -36.84 14.16 -2.69
C PRO A 213 -37.29 15.61 -2.48
N SER A 214 -36.35 16.48 -2.13
CA SER A 214 -36.50 17.93 -2.26
C SER A 214 -35.91 18.35 -3.62
N PRO A 215 -36.47 19.36 -4.31
CA PRO A 215 -36.11 19.67 -5.69
C PRO A 215 -34.65 20.03 -5.86
N ALA A 216 -33.97 19.35 -6.78
CA ALA A 216 -32.56 19.42 -7.06
C ALA A 216 -32.14 20.81 -7.57
N VAL A 217 -31.31 21.49 -6.80
CA VAL A 217 -30.40 22.53 -7.32
C VAL A 217 -29.06 21.83 -7.63
N PRO A 218 -28.49 21.93 -8.82
CA PRO A 218 -27.20 21.29 -9.12
C PRO A 218 -26.08 22.06 -8.41
N VAL A 219 -25.64 21.55 -7.26
CA VAL A 219 -24.43 22.07 -6.60
C VAL A 219 -23.24 21.37 -7.24
N LEU A 220 -22.54 22.10 -8.09
CA LEU A 220 -21.25 21.68 -8.65
C LEU A 220 -20.20 21.76 -7.53
N SER A 221 -20.06 20.69 -6.74
CA SER A 221 -19.02 20.61 -5.72
C SER A 221 -17.68 20.23 -6.36
N MET A 222 -17.02 21.20 -6.96
CA MET A 222 -15.59 21.10 -7.24
C MET A 222 -14.81 21.28 -5.94
N SER A 223 -14.00 20.30 -5.54
CA SER A 223 -13.12 20.44 -4.38
C SER A 223 -12.17 21.62 -4.57
N LEU A 224 -12.05 22.48 -3.54
CA LEU A 224 -11.20 23.68 -3.55
C LEU A 224 -9.79 23.47 -4.15
N PRO A 225 -9.07 22.37 -3.86
CA PRO A 225 -7.74 22.14 -4.46
C PRO A 225 -7.80 21.91 -5.99
N ARG A 226 -8.88 21.33 -6.54
CA ARG A 226 -9.04 21.18 -7.99
C ARG A 226 -9.31 22.50 -8.70
N LEU A 227 -10.09 23.39 -8.07
CA LEU A 227 -10.31 24.75 -8.58
C LEU A 227 -9.01 25.57 -8.55
N LEU A 228 -8.22 25.49 -7.48
CA LEU A 228 -6.94 26.17 -7.38
C LEU A 228 -5.93 25.65 -8.39
N CYS A 229 -5.81 24.34 -8.60
CA CYS A 229 -4.97 23.77 -9.64
C CYS A 229 -5.39 24.21 -11.05
N SER A 230 -6.70 24.23 -11.36
CA SER A 230 -7.16 24.66 -12.69
C SER A 230 -6.91 26.16 -12.93
N LEU A 231 -6.99 27.00 -11.90
CA LEU A 231 -6.70 28.43 -11.99
C LEU A 231 -5.19 28.71 -12.08
N LEU A 232 -4.35 27.96 -11.34
CA LEU A 232 -2.90 28.15 -11.36
C LEU A 232 -2.24 27.62 -12.65
N VAL A 233 -2.76 26.54 -13.22
CA VAL A 233 -2.23 25.94 -14.45
C VAL A 233 -2.87 26.57 -15.70
N GLY A 234 -4.14 26.96 -15.65
CA GLY A 234 -4.86 27.57 -16.75
C GLY A 234 -4.45 29.02 -17.01
N SER A 235 -4.11 29.81 -15.96
CA SER A 235 -3.79 31.23 -16.11
C SER A 235 -2.54 31.49 -16.98
N PRO A 236 -1.39 30.84 -16.80
CA PRO A 236 -0.24 31.05 -17.69
C PRO A 236 -0.49 30.57 -19.12
N TYR A 237 -1.31 29.50 -19.29
CA TYR A 237 -1.68 29.01 -20.62
C TYR A 237 -2.57 29.99 -21.37
N LEU A 238 -3.57 30.57 -20.70
CA LEU A 238 -4.42 31.62 -21.28
C LEU A 238 -3.62 32.88 -21.64
N LEU A 239 -2.64 33.26 -20.82
CA LEU A 239 -1.73 34.35 -21.12
C LEU A 239 -0.87 34.07 -22.36
N VAL A 240 -0.28 32.92 -22.46
CA VAL A 240 0.54 32.53 -23.63
C VAL A 240 -0.29 32.44 -24.89
N THR A 241 -1.51 31.84 -24.81
CA THR A 241 -2.41 31.74 -25.96
C THR A 241 -2.92 33.11 -26.43
N THR A 242 -3.26 34.00 -25.51
CA THR A 242 -3.67 35.37 -25.87
C THR A 242 -2.52 36.17 -26.48
N ILE A 243 -1.29 36.08 -25.97
CA ILE A 243 -0.12 36.71 -26.54
C ILE A 243 0.18 36.21 -27.96
N LEU A 244 0.07 34.90 -28.18
CA LEU A 244 0.26 34.25 -29.49
C LEU A 244 -0.83 34.69 -30.49
N LEU A 245 -2.09 34.76 -30.06
CA LEU A 245 -3.18 35.24 -30.88
C LEU A 245 -3.01 36.73 -31.27
N VAL A 246 -2.63 37.58 -30.32
CA VAL A 246 -2.36 39.01 -30.60
C VAL A 246 -1.17 39.16 -31.54
N LYS A 247 -0.11 38.38 -31.37
CA LYS A 247 1.04 38.38 -32.28
C LYS A 247 0.67 37.91 -33.69
N CYS A 248 -0.18 36.86 -33.80
CA CYS A 248 -0.66 36.37 -35.08
C CYS A 248 -1.56 37.36 -35.81
N CYS A 249 -2.47 38.04 -35.09
CA CYS A 249 -3.31 39.11 -35.64
C CYS A 249 -2.47 40.32 -36.10
N ARG A 250 -1.43 40.68 -35.31
CA ARG A 250 -0.56 41.81 -35.64
C ARG A 250 0.32 41.57 -36.87
N SER A 251 0.75 40.31 -37.06
CA SER A 251 1.50 39.99 -38.28
C SER A 251 0.63 39.90 -39.55
N ARG A 252 -0.68 39.67 -39.42
CA ARG A 252 -1.63 39.76 -40.54
C ARG A 252 -1.86 41.20 -40.98
N THR A 253 -2.04 42.12 -40.03
CA THR A 253 -2.23 43.55 -40.37
C THR A 253 -0.99 44.20 -40.95
N GLN A 254 0.20 43.63 -40.79
CA GLN A 254 1.45 44.11 -41.37
C GLN A 254 1.70 43.54 -42.77
N GLY A 255 1.15 42.35 -43.07
CA GLY A 255 1.21 41.74 -44.40
C GLY A 255 0.31 42.44 -45.43
N ASP A 256 -0.85 42.92 -44.99
CA ASP A 256 -1.81 43.62 -45.86
C ASP A 256 -1.43 45.06 -46.21
N ARG A 257 -0.36 45.60 -45.58
CA ARG A 257 0.14 46.98 -45.88
C ARG A 257 1.27 47.00 -46.89
N VAL A 258 1.78 45.87 -47.34
CA VAL A 258 2.91 45.79 -48.28
C VAL A 258 2.45 45.50 -49.71
N GLU A 259 1.15 45.28 -49.91
CA GLU A 259 0.57 45.10 -51.28
C GLU A 259 -0.11 46.31 -51.86
N GLU A 260 -0.06 47.53 -51.22
CA GLU A 260 -0.62 48.76 -51.70
C GLU A 260 0.41 49.89 -51.95
N GLU A 261 1.71 49.58 -52.21
CA GLU A 261 2.68 50.54 -52.78
C GLU A 261 3.24 50.09 -54.11
#